data_c005a068dd06940eadafc398e72285e0
#
_entry.id   c005a068dd06940eadafc398e72285e0
#
_cell.length_a   1.000
_cell.length_b   1.000
_cell.length_c   1.000
_cell.angle_alpha   90.00
_cell.angle_beta   90.00
_cell.angle_gamma   90.00
#
_symmetry.space_group_name_H-M   'P 1'
#
loop_
_entity.id
_entity.type
_entity.pdbx_description
1 polymer ?
#
loop_
_entity_poly.entity_id
_entity_poly.type
_entity_poly.pdbx_seq_one_letter_code
_entity_poly.pdbx_strand_id
1 'polypeptide(L)'
;GFVLPSVCIGQAALETGWGGSSLMTKANAFFGIKATASWGGKVFSSKTQECYDNVNYTTITAAFRAYDTPADSVKDYYDLITGSARYAAAVNVTDARTAITAIKEGGYATSPTYVTNVMAVIDSNNLTQYDNVVTGNAEPQPAAGKSTEELADEIINGVWGNNPERRE
;
A
#
# COMPACT_ATOMS: atom_id res chain seq x y z
N GLY A 1 0.14 -17.28 4.44
CA GLY A 1 0.37 -16.18 5.39
C GLY A 1 -0.53 -15.00 5.09
N PHE A 2 -0.60 -14.03 5.98
CA PHE A 2 -1.34 -12.80 5.79
C PHE A 2 -0.45 -11.58 5.96
N VAL A 3 -0.89 -10.47 5.39
CA VAL A 3 -0.42 -9.10 5.67
C VAL A 3 -1.61 -8.34 6.24
N LEU A 4 -1.36 -7.46 7.23
CA LEU A 4 -2.41 -6.70 7.87
C LEU A 4 -3.15 -5.80 6.86
N PRO A 5 -4.49 -5.82 6.82
CA PRO A 5 -5.28 -4.90 6.01
C PRO A 5 -4.96 -3.43 6.26
N SER A 6 -4.75 -3.03 7.52
CA SER A 6 -4.37 -1.65 7.87
C SER A 6 -3.09 -1.21 7.16
N VAL A 7 -2.10 -2.09 7.06
CA VAL A 7 -0.82 -1.81 6.39
C VAL A 7 -1.02 -1.68 4.89
N CYS A 8 -1.75 -2.60 4.28
CA CYS A 8 -2.09 -2.55 2.86
C CYS A 8 -2.81 -1.25 2.49
N ILE A 9 -3.86 -0.89 3.23
CA ILE A 9 -4.66 0.33 3.01
C ILE A 9 -3.80 1.58 3.24
N GLY A 10 -3.02 1.60 4.34
CA GLY A 10 -2.14 2.72 4.67
C GLY A 10 -1.09 3.00 3.61
N GLN A 11 -0.46 1.95 3.06
CA GLN A 11 0.47 2.07 1.95
C GLN A 11 -0.24 2.55 0.67
N ALA A 12 -1.38 1.96 0.31
CA ALA A 12 -2.13 2.36 -0.88
C ALA A 12 -2.53 3.85 -0.82
N ALA A 13 -3.03 4.32 0.32
CA ALA A 13 -3.41 5.71 0.51
C ALA A 13 -2.21 6.66 0.38
N LEU A 14 -1.06 6.32 0.99
CA LEU A 14 0.16 7.12 0.92
C LEU A 14 0.72 7.16 -0.51
N GLU A 15 0.89 6.01 -1.15
CA GLU A 15 1.50 5.88 -2.49
C GLU A 15 0.67 6.54 -3.58
N THR A 16 -0.65 6.50 -3.46
CA THR A 16 -1.54 7.10 -4.46
C THR A 16 -1.86 8.57 -4.18
N GLY A 17 -1.43 9.11 -3.03
CA GLY A 17 -1.90 10.43 -2.59
C GLY A 17 -3.43 10.46 -2.52
N TRP A 18 -4.03 9.46 -1.88
CA TRP A 18 -5.48 9.27 -1.79
C TRP A 18 -6.18 9.14 -3.15
N GLY A 19 -5.59 8.36 -4.06
CA GLY A 19 -6.13 8.07 -5.38
C GLY A 19 -5.80 9.08 -6.47
N GLY A 20 -5.06 10.16 -6.15
CA GLY A 20 -4.77 11.24 -7.10
C GLY A 20 -3.52 11.02 -7.97
N SER A 21 -2.71 10.01 -7.72
CA SER A 21 -1.45 9.82 -8.45
C SER A 21 -1.68 9.38 -9.90
N SER A 22 -0.74 9.75 -10.78
CA SER A 22 -0.79 9.29 -12.18
C SER A 22 -0.59 7.77 -12.32
N LEU A 23 0.13 7.14 -11.41
CA LEU A 23 0.26 5.68 -11.34
C LEU A 23 -1.09 5.03 -11.10
N MET A 24 -1.87 5.56 -10.16
CA MET A 24 -3.21 5.05 -9.87
C MET A 24 -4.16 5.31 -11.05
N THR A 25 -4.27 6.56 -11.52
CA THR A 25 -5.30 6.95 -12.50
C THR A 25 -5.06 6.42 -13.91
N LYS A 26 -3.79 6.14 -14.28
CA LYS A 26 -3.41 5.69 -15.64
C LYS A 26 -2.96 4.25 -15.71
N ALA A 27 -2.58 3.65 -14.58
CA ALA A 27 -1.98 2.32 -14.55
C ALA A 27 -2.63 1.38 -13.53
N ASN A 28 -3.68 1.78 -12.82
CA ASN A 28 -4.32 1.03 -11.72
C ASN A 28 -3.30 0.54 -10.67
N ALA A 29 -2.20 1.28 -10.49
CA ALA A 29 -1.08 0.89 -9.64
C ALA A 29 -1.13 1.60 -8.30
N PHE A 30 -1.61 0.91 -7.26
CA PHE A 30 -1.77 1.47 -5.92
C PHE A 30 -0.46 1.56 -5.13
N PHE A 31 0.50 0.69 -5.38
CA PHE A 31 1.62 0.46 -4.47
C PHE A 31 2.97 0.89 -5.02
N GLY A 32 3.02 1.48 -6.20
CA GLY A 32 4.26 1.92 -6.81
C GLY A 32 5.32 0.81 -6.95
N ILE A 33 4.89 -0.43 -7.23
CA ILE A 33 5.80 -1.57 -7.36
C ILE A 33 6.59 -1.42 -8.65
N LYS A 34 7.93 -1.41 -8.55
CA LYS A 34 8.80 -1.32 -9.72
C LYS A 34 8.72 -2.59 -10.57
N ALA A 35 8.63 -2.39 -11.89
CA ALA A 35 8.75 -3.48 -12.85
C ALA A 35 10.21 -3.87 -12.99
N THR A 36 10.53 -5.10 -12.58
CA THR A 36 11.85 -5.71 -12.74
C THR A 36 11.92 -6.48 -14.05
N ALA A 37 13.10 -6.96 -14.45
CA ALA A 37 13.28 -7.78 -15.66
C ALA A 37 12.45 -9.07 -15.66
N SER A 38 12.06 -9.56 -14.48
CA SER A 38 11.18 -10.74 -14.33
C SER A 38 9.68 -10.43 -14.43
N TRP A 39 9.30 -9.14 -14.49
CA TRP A 39 7.91 -8.75 -14.63
C TRP A 39 7.43 -8.91 -16.08
N GLY A 40 6.51 -9.82 -16.32
CA GLY A 40 5.93 -10.08 -17.65
C GLY A 40 4.66 -9.30 -17.99
N GLY A 41 4.18 -8.46 -17.08
CA GLY A 41 2.95 -7.69 -17.25
C GLY A 41 3.18 -6.30 -17.88
N LYS A 42 2.13 -5.49 -17.86
CA LYS A 42 2.16 -4.10 -18.36
C LYS A 42 3.07 -3.22 -17.52
N VAL A 43 3.65 -2.20 -18.15
CA VAL A 43 4.58 -1.26 -17.50
C VAL A 43 4.13 0.17 -17.76
N PHE A 44 4.26 1.00 -16.72
CA PHE A 44 4.06 2.43 -16.78
C PHE A 44 5.32 3.15 -16.29
N SER A 45 5.88 4.04 -17.11
CA SER A 45 7.06 4.83 -16.74
C SER A 45 6.64 6.14 -16.10
N SER A 46 7.18 6.44 -14.92
CA SER A 46 6.89 7.66 -14.18
C SER A 46 8.13 8.18 -13.45
N LYS A 47 8.15 9.50 -13.20
CA LYS A 47 9.16 10.11 -12.33
C LYS A 47 8.86 9.75 -10.89
N THR A 48 9.89 9.41 -10.14
CA THR A 48 9.84 9.15 -8.70
C THR A 48 11.04 9.75 -8.00
N GLN A 49 10.93 10.00 -6.70
CA GLN A 49 12.02 10.44 -5.85
C GLN A 49 12.56 9.27 -5.04
N GLU A 50 13.86 9.10 -5.02
CA GLU A 50 14.56 8.09 -4.24
C GLU A 50 15.56 8.76 -3.29
N CYS A 51 15.72 8.18 -2.11
CA CYS A 51 16.64 8.66 -1.09
C CYS A 51 17.60 7.51 -0.71
N TYR A 52 18.82 7.54 -1.25
CA TYR A 52 19.80 6.47 -1.05
C TYR A 52 20.74 6.71 0.14
N ASP A 53 20.89 7.95 0.57
CA ASP A 53 21.80 8.37 1.66
C ASP A 53 21.07 8.84 2.92
N ASN A 54 19.74 8.64 2.98
CA ASN A 54 18.82 9.09 4.03
C ASN A 54 18.74 10.63 4.22
N VAL A 55 19.30 11.40 3.30
CA VAL A 55 19.35 12.89 3.36
C VAL A 55 18.83 13.51 2.08
N ASN A 56 19.35 13.08 0.92
CA ASN A 56 19.10 13.72 -0.36
C ASN A 56 18.12 12.91 -1.21
N TYR A 57 17.15 13.61 -1.81
CA TYR A 57 16.22 13.02 -2.76
C TYR A 57 16.68 13.27 -4.19
N THR A 58 16.74 12.19 -4.97
CA THR A 58 17.07 12.24 -6.41
C THR A 58 15.85 11.85 -7.22
N THR A 59 15.49 12.67 -8.19
CA THR A 59 14.39 12.35 -9.13
C THR A 59 14.92 11.46 -10.23
N ILE A 60 14.32 10.27 -10.37
CA ILE A 60 14.62 9.32 -11.45
C ILE A 60 13.35 8.98 -12.23
N THR A 61 13.51 8.50 -13.46
CA THR A 61 12.43 7.84 -14.18
C THR A 61 12.51 6.34 -13.92
N ALA A 62 11.45 5.77 -13.40
CA ALA A 62 11.37 4.34 -13.11
C ALA A 62 10.18 3.70 -13.85
N ALA A 63 10.33 2.41 -14.15
CA ALA A 63 9.29 1.57 -14.70
C ALA A 63 8.52 0.93 -13.54
N PHE A 64 7.21 1.10 -13.52
CA PHE A 64 6.31 0.54 -12.51
C PHE A 64 5.40 -0.51 -13.13
N ARG A 65 4.98 -1.49 -12.34
CA ARG A 65 3.96 -2.46 -12.73
C ARG A 65 2.66 -1.73 -12.99
N ALA A 66 1.98 -2.09 -14.08
CA ALA A 66 0.69 -1.56 -14.46
C ALA A 66 -0.32 -2.71 -14.62
N TYR A 67 -1.58 -2.44 -14.31
CA TYR A 67 -2.60 -3.47 -14.18
C TYR A 67 -3.84 -3.12 -15.00
N ASP A 68 -4.64 -4.15 -15.32
CA ASP A 68 -5.91 -3.98 -16.01
C ASP A 68 -6.99 -3.45 -15.05
N THR A 69 -6.93 -3.89 -13.79
CA THR A 69 -7.87 -3.49 -12.75
C THR A 69 -7.14 -3.11 -11.47
N PRO A 70 -7.77 -2.31 -10.59
CA PRO A 70 -7.29 -2.07 -9.23
C PRO A 70 -7.10 -3.34 -8.41
N ALA A 71 -8.01 -4.32 -8.55
CA ALA A 71 -7.93 -5.59 -7.84
C ALA A 71 -6.65 -6.37 -8.19
N ASP A 72 -6.21 -6.33 -9.44
CA ASP A 72 -4.95 -6.95 -9.86
C ASP A 72 -3.74 -6.34 -9.15
N SER A 73 -3.75 -5.02 -8.92
CA SER A 73 -2.71 -4.33 -8.17
C SER A 73 -2.65 -4.78 -6.72
N VAL A 74 -3.82 -4.91 -6.07
CA VAL A 74 -3.93 -5.39 -4.69
C VAL A 74 -3.46 -6.84 -4.58
N LYS A 75 -3.89 -7.69 -5.52
CA LYS A 75 -3.45 -9.09 -5.56
C LYS A 75 -1.94 -9.21 -5.70
N ASP A 76 -1.34 -8.48 -6.64
CA ASP A 76 0.10 -8.49 -6.87
C ASP A 76 0.90 -8.01 -5.67
N TYR A 77 0.39 -7.00 -4.93
CA TYR A 77 0.98 -6.57 -3.67
C TYR A 77 1.01 -7.69 -2.63
N TYR A 78 -0.11 -8.39 -2.41
CA TYR A 78 -0.16 -9.51 -1.47
C TYR A 78 0.78 -10.64 -1.91
N ASP A 79 0.78 -10.99 -3.20
CA ASP A 79 1.68 -12.02 -3.76
C ASP A 79 3.15 -11.63 -3.57
N LEU A 80 3.51 -10.36 -3.76
CA LEU A 80 4.86 -9.85 -3.55
C LEU A 80 5.30 -9.95 -2.08
N ILE A 81 4.45 -9.48 -1.14
CA ILE A 81 4.84 -9.44 0.27
C ILE A 81 4.86 -10.85 0.86
N THR A 82 3.86 -11.68 0.57
CA THR A 82 3.79 -13.04 1.13
C THR A 82 4.70 -14.04 0.44
N GLY A 83 5.07 -13.81 -0.82
CA GLY A 83 5.88 -14.71 -1.64
C GLY A 83 7.37 -14.41 -1.65
N SER A 84 7.81 -13.24 -1.18
CA SER A 84 9.21 -12.84 -1.23
C SER A 84 9.91 -13.01 0.12
N ALA A 85 11.01 -13.74 0.14
CA ALA A 85 11.80 -13.99 1.36
C ALA A 85 12.25 -12.71 2.07
N ARG A 86 12.50 -11.62 1.34
CA ARG A 86 12.91 -10.33 1.92
C ARG A 86 11.84 -9.67 2.77
N TYR A 87 10.57 -10.04 2.59
CA TYR A 87 9.44 -9.53 3.37
C TYR A 87 8.89 -10.54 4.38
N ALA A 88 9.53 -11.70 4.54
CA ALA A 88 9.03 -12.77 5.41
C ALA A 88 8.78 -12.30 6.85
N ALA A 89 9.55 -11.34 7.36
CA ALA A 89 9.38 -10.76 8.69
C ALA A 89 8.11 -9.90 8.85
N ALA A 90 7.43 -9.54 7.75
CA ALA A 90 6.18 -8.80 7.75
C ALA A 90 4.94 -9.71 7.69
N VAL A 91 5.13 -10.99 7.37
CA VAL A 91 4.04 -11.95 7.19
C VAL A 91 3.61 -12.54 8.52
N ASN A 92 2.30 -12.65 8.75
CA ASN A 92 1.69 -13.12 9.99
C ASN A 92 2.01 -12.27 11.24
N VAL A 93 2.38 -11.01 11.03
CA VAL A 93 2.59 -10.02 12.09
C VAL A 93 1.27 -9.36 12.43
N THR A 94 0.99 -9.18 13.72
CA THR A 94 -0.27 -8.61 14.23
C THR A 94 -0.16 -7.15 14.69
N ASP A 95 1.04 -6.57 14.63
CA ASP A 95 1.32 -5.18 14.93
C ASP A 95 1.68 -4.41 13.65
N ALA A 96 0.92 -3.37 13.33
CA ALA A 96 1.05 -2.64 12.07
C ALA A 96 2.42 -1.95 11.93
N ARG A 97 2.97 -1.40 13.01
CA ARG A 97 4.29 -0.75 12.99
C ARG A 97 5.40 -1.74 12.73
N THR A 98 5.34 -2.90 13.37
CA THR A 98 6.29 -4.00 13.15
C THR A 98 6.22 -4.49 11.70
N ALA A 99 5.02 -4.69 11.16
CA ALA A 99 4.82 -5.14 9.78
C ALA A 99 5.37 -4.14 8.76
N ILE A 100 5.02 -2.84 8.87
CA ILE A 100 5.50 -1.83 7.92
C ILE A 100 7.01 -1.56 8.04
N THR A 101 7.57 -1.71 9.24
CA THR A 101 9.02 -1.62 9.44
C THR A 101 9.73 -2.74 8.70
N ALA A 102 9.26 -3.98 8.84
CA ALA A 102 9.81 -5.13 8.14
C ALA A 102 9.69 -5.00 6.60
N ILE A 103 8.57 -4.46 6.11
CA ILE A 103 8.40 -4.17 4.68
C ILE A 103 9.43 -3.15 4.19
N LYS A 104 9.64 -2.05 4.94
CA LYS A 104 10.65 -1.05 4.59
C LYS A 104 12.06 -1.64 4.61
N GLU A 105 12.42 -2.38 5.65
CA GLU A 105 13.73 -3.03 5.78
C GLU A 105 13.97 -4.08 4.70
N GLY A 106 12.91 -4.72 4.21
CA GLY A 106 12.95 -5.58 3.03
C GLY A 106 13.21 -4.83 1.72
N GLY A 107 13.38 -3.49 1.76
CA GLY A 107 13.73 -2.66 0.61
C GLY A 107 12.52 -2.19 -0.22
N TYR A 108 11.34 -2.12 0.38
CA TYR A 108 10.14 -1.62 -0.31
C TYR A 108 10.24 -0.12 -0.62
N ALA A 109 10.75 0.66 0.32
CA ALA A 109 10.91 2.11 0.18
C ALA A 109 12.25 2.60 0.74
N THR A 110 12.78 3.66 0.12
CA THR A 110 14.08 4.26 0.49
C THR A 110 13.92 5.44 1.46
N SER A 111 12.74 6.05 1.56
CA SER A 111 12.50 7.21 2.42
C SER A 111 12.70 6.88 3.90
N PRO A 112 13.49 7.67 4.66
CA PRO A 112 13.67 7.49 6.10
C PRO A 112 12.38 7.67 6.90
N THR A 113 11.44 8.48 6.39
CA THR A 113 10.16 8.79 7.05
C THR A 113 9.02 7.85 6.65
N TYR A 114 9.29 6.84 5.81
CA TYR A 114 8.26 5.98 5.24
C TYR A 114 7.35 5.34 6.30
N VAL A 115 7.95 4.69 7.29
CA VAL A 115 7.19 4.03 8.38
C VAL A 115 6.32 5.03 9.13
N THR A 116 6.88 6.20 9.47
CA THR A 116 6.15 7.27 10.18
C THR A 116 4.96 7.76 9.37
N ASN A 117 5.15 7.95 8.05
CA ASN A 117 4.10 8.45 7.17
C ASN A 117 2.97 7.42 6.99
N VAL A 118 3.29 6.13 6.80
CA VAL A 118 2.27 5.08 6.71
C VAL A 118 1.53 4.94 8.03
N MET A 119 2.23 4.95 9.16
CA MET A 119 1.60 4.88 10.48
C MET A 119 0.68 6.07 10.75
N ALA A 120 1.06 7.28 10.33
CA ALA A 120 0.19 8.45 10.44
C ALA A 120 -1.13 8.28 9.69
N VAL A 121 -1.10 7.67 8.50
CA VAL A 121 -2.33 7.33 7.74
C VAL A 121 -3.15 6.28 8.49
N ILE A 122 -2.51 5.22 8.99
CA ILE A 122 -3.17 4.14 9.73
C ILE A 122 -3.88 4.69 10.97
N ASP A 123 -3.17 5.46 11.78
CA ASP A 123 -3.66 5.99 13.06
C ASP A 123 -4.77 7.03 12.86
N SER A 124 -4.57 7.98 11.93
CA SER A 124 -5.54 9.05 11.66
C SER A 124 -6.88 8.54 11.10
N ASN A 125 -6.89 7.35 10.50
CA ASN A 125 -8.07 6.76 9.89
C ASN A 125 -8.56 5.50 10.63
N ASN A 126 -7.98 5.18 11.78
CA ASN A 126 -8.34 4.01 12.59
C ASN A 126 -8.35 2.70 11.77
N LEU A 127 -7.34 2.52 10.89
CA LEU A 127 -7.34 1.41 9.94
C LEU A 127 -7.13 0.05 10.61
N THR A 128 -6.54 0.00 11.82
CA THR A 128 -6.33 -1.25 12.57
C THR A 128 -7.63 -1.98 12.91
N GLN A 129 -8.78 -1.30 12.86
CA GLN A 129 -10.09 -1.94 13.00
C GLN A 129 -10.32 -3.07 11.99
N TYR A 130 -9.68 -3.01 10.81
CA TYR A 130 -9.81 -4.01 9.75
C TYR A 130 -8.90 -5.22 9.95
N ASP A 131 -7.94 -5.17 10.87
CA ASP A 131 -6.96 -6.24 11.08
C ASP A 131 -7.58 -7.47 11.77
N ASN A 132 -8.71 -7.30 12.44
CA ASN A 132 -9.43 -8.36 13.12
C ASN A 132 -9.81 -9.52 12.20
N VAL A 133 -10.04 -9.26 10.90
CA VAL A 133 -10.42 -10.29 9.92
C VAL A 133 -9.32 -11.32 9.67
N VAL A 134 -8.06 -10.96 9.89
CA VAL A 134 -6.90 -11.85 9.69
C VAL A 134 -6.28 -12.34 11.00
N THR A 135 -6.46 -11.59 12.11
CA THR A 135 -5.88 -11.94 13.42
C THR A 135 -6.77 -12.87 14.25
N GLY A 136 -8.02 -13.12 13.80
CA GLY A 136 -8.97 -13.98 14.51
C GLY A 136 -9.57 -13.36 15.78
N ASN A 137 -9.32 -12.08 16.06
CA ASN A 137 -9.89 -11.35 17.17
C ASN A 137 -11.23 -10.67 16.80
N ALA A 138 -11.94 -11.21 15.82
CA ALA A 138 -13.23 -10.68 15.41
C ALA A 138 -14.24 -10.89 16.54
N GLU A 139 -14.57 -9.83 17.26
CA GLU A 139 -15.93 -9.75 17.81
C GLU A 139 -16.90 -9.77 16.62
N PRO A 140 -18.06 -10.45 16.71
CA PRO A 140 -19.02 -10.48 15.63
C PRO A 140 -19.55 -9.07 15.40
N GLN A 141 -18.92 -8.36 14.48
CA GLN A 141 -19.42 -7.08 13.98
C GLN A 141 -20.65 -7.41 13.11
N PRO A 142 -21.79 -6.71 13.29
CA PRO A 142 -22.97 -6.95 12.48
C PRO A 142 -22.59 -6.80 11.00
N ALA A 143 -22.99 -7.79 10.22
CA ALA A 143 -22.64 -8.02 8.83
C ALA A 143 -22.68 -6.75 7.96
N ALA A 144 -21.52 -6.14 7.78
CA ALA A 144 -21.19 -5.38 6.59
C ALA A 144 -20.09 -6.19 5.90
N GLY A 145 -20.49 -7.32 5.32
CA GLY A 145 -19.62 -8.18 4.53
C GLY A 145 -19.22 -7.45 3.24
N LYS A 146 -18.25 -6.55 3.34
CA LYS A 146 -17.60 -5.97 2.17
C LYS A 146 -16.43 -6.86 1.83
N SER A 147 -16.42 -7.34 0.60
CA SER A 147 -15.27 -8.07 0.04
C SER A 147 -14.06 -7.12 -0.06
N THR A 148 -12.87 -7.68 -0.22
CA THR A 148 -11.65 -6.89 -0.48
C THR A 148 -11.81 -6.00 -1.71
N GLU A 149 -12.64 -6.41 -2.69
CA GLU A 149 -12.99 -5.68 -3.89
C GLU A 149 -13.90 -4.48 -3.56
N GLU A 150 -14.88 -4.65 -2.69
CA GLU A 150 -15.76 -3.56 -2.26
C GLU A 150 -15.04 -2.50 -1.43
N LEU A 151 -14.08 -2.90 -0.59
CA LEU A 151 -13.21 -1.99 0.14
C LEU A 151 -12.27 -1.23 -0.81
N ALA A 152 -11.75 -1.89 -1.84
CA ALA A 152 -10.94 -1.24 -2.87
C ALA A 152 -11.77 -0.22 -3.65
N ASP A 153 -12.99 -0.56 -4.02
CA ASP A 153 -13.92 0.34 -4.72
C ASP A 153 -14.29 1.57 -3.87
N GLU A 154 -14.45 1.42 -2.57
CA GLU A 154 -14.72 2.55 -1.67
C GLU A 154 -13.51 3.49 -1.53
N ILE A 155 -12.30 2.96 -1.48
CA ILE A 155 -11.06 3.74 -1.51
C ILE A 155 -10.98 4.52 -2.84
N ILE A 156 -11.29 3.88 -3.96
CA ILE A 156 -11.27 4.47 -5.31
C ILE A 156 -12.32 5.57 -5.45
N ASN A 157 -13.53 5.35 -4.91
CA ASN A 157 -14.64 6.29 -5.05
C ASN A 157 -14.63 7.43 -4.00
N GLY A 158 -13.57 7.53 -3.19
CA GLY A 158 -13.38 8.63 -2.25
C GLY A 158 -14.36 8.61 -1.07
N VAL A 159 -15.01 7.48 -0.79
CA VAL A 159 -15.96 7.36 0.34
C VAL A 159 -15.23 7.49 1.69
N TRP A 160 -13.91 7.25 1.72
CA TRP A 160 -13.07 7.26 2.91
C TRP A 160 -12.26 8.55 3.13
N GLY A 161 -12.45 9.58 2.33
CA GLY A 161 -11.60 10.75 2.49
C GLY A 161 -12.00 12.00 1.74
N ASN A 162 -13.14 12.56 2.02
CA ASN A 162 -13.26 14.01 1.94
C ASN A 162 -12.56 14.60 3.18
N ASN A 163 -11.24 14.76 3.12
CA ASN A 163 -10.56 15.65 4.04
C ASN A 163 -10.79 17.09 3.55
N PRO A 164 -11.60 17.90 4.24
CA PRO A 164 -11.89 19.28 3.83
C PRO A 164 -10.68 20.22 3.92
N GLU A 165 -9.53 19.78 4.44
CA GLU A 165 -8.33 20.59 4.63
C GLU A 165 -7.34 20.59 3.43
N ARG A 166 -7.69 19.97 2.30
CA ARG A 166 -6.92 20.07 1.06
C ARG A 166 -7.59 20.94 0.00
N ARG A 167 -8.12 22.08 0.41
CA ARG A 167 -8.42 23.19 -0.51
C ARG A 167 -7.52 24.35 -0.08
N GLU A 168 -6.34 24.37 -0.66
CA GLU A 168 -5.63 25.59 -1.13
C GLU A 168 -4.27 25.17 -1.70
#